data_70b63c8c8217befbda9db8dc1091223c
#
_entry.id   70b63c8c8217befbda9db8dc1091223c
#
_cell.length_a   1.000
_cell.length_b   1.000
_cell.length_c   1.000
_cell.angle_alpha   90.00
_cell.angle_beta   90.00
_cell.angle_gamma   90.00
#
_symmetry.space_group_name_H-M   'P 1'
#
loop_
_entity.id
_entity.type
_entity.pdbx_description
1 polymer ?
#
loop_
_entity_poly.entity_id
_entity_poly.type
_entity_poly.pdbx_seq_one_letter_code
_entity_poly.pdbx_strand_id
1 'polypeptide(L)'
;MTLRLTILGCGSSAGVPRVGVGWGACDPSNPRNRRRRCSVLVERTGAGGATSVLIDTTPDLRDQLLEADVRRLDAVLYTHEHADHIHGIDDLRPLVILMRRRIPVYADRVTSEVLQMRFGYCFQAPAGSGYPPILDMRHLKHGVPAVISGPGGPVEAVPFRMIHGDIEALGFRFGKIAYAPDVSAMPEESFGHLEGLDVLILDALRYTPHPTHFSVSEALAVIERIKPKRAILTNLHTDLDYETLRRELPPGIEPAYDGLQIEGP
;
A
#
# COMPACT_ATOMS: atom_id res chain seq x y z
N MET A 1 -8.75 -14.47 16.35
CA MET A 1 -8.98 -13.74 15.09
C MET A 1 -7.65 -13.09 14.74
N THR A 2 -7.09 -13.36 13.56
CA THR A 2 -5.74 -12.90 13.19
C THR A 2 -5.87 -11.88 12.07
N LEU A 3 -5.20 -10.74 12.21
CA LEU A 3 -4.98 -9.78 11.14
C LEU A 3 -3.65 -10.12 10.47
N ARG A 4 -3.64 -10.29 9.15
CA ARG A 4 -2.42 -10.49 8.37
C ARG A 4 -2.31 -9.40 7.32
N LEU A 5 -1.12 -8.87 7.16
CA LEU A 5 -0.78 -7.92 6.12
C LEU A 5 0.32 -8.54 5.25
N THR A 6 0.08 -8.62 3.93
CA THR A 6 1.03 -9.14 2.95
C THR A 6 1.51 -7.99 2.08
N ILE A 7 2.82 -7.79 2.01
CA ILE A 7 3.43 -6.81 1.09
C ILE A 7 3.39 -7.42 -0.32
N LEU A 8 2.56 -6.87 -1.21
CA LEU A 8 2.43 -7.32 -2.60
C LEU A 8 3.51 -6.73 -3.51
N GLY A 9 4.03 -5.59 -3.12
CA GLY A 9 5.12 -4.88 -3.75
C GLY A 9 5.71 -3.84 -2.82
N CYS A 10 7.03 -3.67 -2.89
CA CYS A 10 7.78 -2.75 -2.02
C CYS A 10 8.80 -1.91 -2.78
N GLY A 11 8.71 -1.86 -4.10
CA GLY A 11 9.58 -1.05 -4.95
C GLY A 11 9.02 0.32 -5.24
N SER A 12 9.90 1.24 -5.58
CA SER A 12 9.56 2.60 -6.02
C SER A 12 8.74 2.60 -7.32
N SER A 13 8.32 3.77 -7.76
CA SER A 13 7.42 3.98 -8.91
C SER A 13 7.82 3.25 -10.21
N ALA A 14 9.11 2.98 -10.41
CA ALA A 14 9.59 2.23 -11.58
C ALA A 14 9.80 0.73 -11.29
N GLY A 15 9.62 0.27 -10.05
CA GLY A 15 9.95 -1.08 -9.61
C GLY A 15 11.46 -1.36 -9.60
N VAL A 16 11.86 -2.59 -9.25
CA VAL A 16 13.22 -3.10 -9.36
C VAL A 16 13.17 -4.49 -10.01
N PRO A 17 13.88 -4.74 -11.15
CA PRO A 17 14.73 -3.80 -11.89
C PRO A 17 13.93 -2.73 -12.62
N ARG A 18 14.59 -1.61 -12.95
CA ARG A 18 13.98 -0.51 -13.70
C ARG A 18 14.18 -0.68 -15.20
N VAL A 19 13.15 -0.35 -15.98
CA VAL A 19 13.26 -0.32 -17.44
C VAL A 19 14.37 0.65 -17.85
N GLY A 20 15.26 0.19 -18.73
CA GLY A 20 16.39 0.96 -19.26
C GLY A 20 17.59 1.08 -18.32
N VAL A 21 17.41 1.00 -17.00
CA VAL A 21 18.49 1.17 -15.99
C VAL A 21 18.92 -0.17 -15.38
N GLY A 22 18.01 -1.14 -15.32
CA GLY A 22 18.26 -2.46 -14.75
C GLY A 22 18.25 -2.47 -13.22
N TRP A 23 19.16 -3.23 -12.62
CA TRP A 23 19.18 -3.55 -11.19
C TRP A 23 19.86 -2.49 -10.30
N GLY A 24 20.65 -1.56 -10.90
CA GLY A 24 21.42 -0.58 -10.13
C GLY A 24 22.44 -1.28 -9.23
N ALA A 25 22.40 -1.00 -7.93
CA ALA A 25 23.26 -1.65 -6.92
C ALA A 25 22.69 -2.99 -6.40
N CYS A 26 21.46 -3.35 -6.78
CA CYS A 26 20.81 -4.57 -6.32
C CYS A 26 21.39 -5.82 -7.01
N ASP A 27 21.72 -6.88 -6.25
CA ASP A 27 22.11 -8.18 -6.76
C ASP A 27 20.94 -8.85 -7.51
N PRO A 28 21.06 -9.11 -8.84
CA PRO A 28 19.99 -9.71 -9.62
C PRO A 28 19.71 -11.19 -9.25
N SER A 29 20.64 -11.86 -8.57
CA SER A 29 20.49 -13.25 -8.13
C SER A 29 19.67 -13.37 -6.84
N ASN A 30 19.53 -12.30 -6.07
CA ASN A 30 18.70 -12.29 -4.87
C ASN A 30 17.23 -11.97 -5.22
N PRO A 31 16.29 -12.93 -5.08
CA PRO A 31 14.89 -12.71 -5.42
C PRO A 31 14.22 -11.58 -4.60
N ARG A 32 14.75 -11.24 -3.41
CA ARG A 32 14.24 -10.15 -2.58
C ARG A 32 14.53 -8.76 -3.15
N ASN A 33 15.40 -8.65 -4.14
CA ASN A 33 15.68 -7.43 -4.87
C ASN A 33 14.69 -7.19 -6.04
N ARG A 34 13.94 -8.21 -6.46
CA ARG A 34 12.84 -8.00 -7.42
C ARG A 34 11.65 -7.43 -6.68
N ARG A 35 11.31 -6.17 -6.99
CA ARG A 35 10.29 -5.41 -6.27
C ARG A 35 9.28 -4.81 -7.25
N ARG A 36 8.03 -5.18 -7.09
CA ARG A 36 6.87 -4.54 -7.76
C ARG A 36 6.53 -3.24 -7.04
N ARG A 37 5.71 -2.38 -7.68
CA ARG A 37 5.24 -1.13 -7.09
C ARG A 37 4.47 -1.36 -5.80
N CYS A 38 4.52 -0.37 -4.90
CA CYS A 38 4.00 -0.48 -3.54
C CYS A 38 2.51 -0.80 -3.49
N SER A 39 2.16 -1.92 -2.88
CA SER A 39 0.80 -2.32 -2.54
C SER A 39 0.83 -3.33 -1.39
N VAL A 40 -0.22 -3.36 -0.59
CA VAL A 40 -0.39 -4.36 0.48
C VAL A 40 -1.80 -4.93 0.49
N LEU A 41 -1.89 -6.21 0.87
CA LEU A 41 -3.15 -6.90 1.13
C LEU A 41 -3.32 -7.07 2.64
N VAL A 42 -4.43 -6.58 3.19
CA VAL A 42 -4.80 -6.74 4.59
C VAL A 42 -5.93 -7.75 4.69
N GLU A 43 -5.72 -8.81 5.46
CA GLU A 43 -6.70 -9.87 5.63
C GLU A 43 -7.01 -10.12 7.10
N ARG A 44 -8.28 -10.16 7.43
CA ARG A 44 -8.76 -10.62 8.74
C ARG A 44 -9.43 -11.97 8.59
N THR A 45 -8.92 -12.99 9.28
CA THR A 45 -9.49 -14.34 9.27
C THR A 45 -10.40 -14.53 10.47
N GLY A 46 -11.60 -15.05 10.21
CA GLY A 46 -12.60 -15.40 11.20
C GLY A 46 -13.36 -16.67 10.83
N ALA A 47 -14.36 -17.05 11.64
CA ALA A 47 -15.12 -18.29 11.43
C ALA A 47 -15.85 -18.36 10.07
N GLY A 48 -16.23 -17.22 9.49
CA GLY A 48 -16.93 -17.14 8.19
C GLY A 48 -16.00 -17.05 6.96
N GLY A 49 -14.69 -17.03 7.16
CA GLY A 49 -13.70 -16.86 6.08
C GLY A 49 -12.76 -15.69 6.30
N ALA A 50 -12.29 -15.06 5.23
CA ALA A 50 -11.43 -13.89 5.29
C ALA A 50 -12.15 -12.62 4.80
N THR A 51 -11.88 -11.48 5.45
CA THR A 51 -12.18 -10.13 4.95
C THR A 51 -10.89 -9.60 4.37
N SER A 52 -10.88 -9.28 3.07
CA SER A 52 -9.68 -8.90 2.33
C SER A 52 -9.79 -7.47 1.81
N VAL A 53 -8.81 -6.65 2.16
CA VAL A 53 -8.72 -5.22 1.81
C VAL A 53 -7.39 -4.98 1.09
N LEU A 54 -7.45 -4.47 -0.13
CA LEU A 54 -6.29 -4.11 -0.92
C LEU A 54 -5.96 -2.62 -0.71
N ILE A 55 -4.68 -2.29 -0.61
CA ILE A 55 -4.21 -0.90 -0.63
C ILE A 55 -3.50 -0.66 -1.94
N ASP A 56 -4.03 0.28 -2.73
CA ASP A 56 -3.60 0.67 -4.06
C ASP A 56 -3.72 -0.42 -5.14
N THR A 57 -3.92 0.01 -6.38
CA THR A 57 -4.00 -0.82 -7.58
C THR A 57 -2.86 -0.46 -8.52
N THR A 58 -1.71 -1.02 -8.28
CA THR A 58 -0.49 -0.70 -9.04
C THR A 58 -0.56 -1.25 -10.47
N PRO A 59 0.30 -0.77 -11.40
CA PRO A 59 0.44 -1.40 -12.71
C PRO A 59 0.85 -2.87 -12.68
N ASP A 60 1.34 -3.37 -11.53
CA ASP A 60 1.68 -4.79 -11.31
C ASP A 60 0.52 -5.61 -10.71
N LEU A 61 -0.67 -5.01 -10.55
CA LEU A 61 -1.77 -5.57 -9.76
C LEU A 61 -2.12 -7.00 -10.17
N ARG A 62 -2.20 -7.28 -11.47
CA ARG A 62 -2.51 -8.61 -11.96
C ARG A 62 -1.57 -9.68 -11.37
N ASP A 63 -0.27 -9.45 -11.45
CA ASP A 63 0.73 -10.40 -10.96
C ASP A 63 0.75 -10.48 -9.43
N GLN A 64 0.53 -9.34 -8.76
CA GLN A 64 0.40 -9.24 -7.31
C GLN A 64 -0.76 -10.09 -6.78
N LEU A 65 -1.94 -9.99 -7.40
CA LEU A 65 -3.13 -10.74 -7.00
C LEU A 65 -3.01 -12.24 -7.33
N LEU A 66 -2.39 -12.60 -8.46
CA LEU A 66 -2.17 -13.99 -8.83
C LEU A 66 -1.20 -14.69 -7.86
N GLU A 67 -0.09 -14.05 -7.51
CA GLU A 67 0.89 -14.60 -6.59
C GLU A 67 0.34 -14.76 -5.16
N ALA A 68 -0.49 -13.81 -4.73
CA ALA A 68 -1.16 -13.87 -3.43
C ALA A 68 -2.42 -14.75 -3.41
N ASP A 69 -2.77 -15.43 -4.52
CA ASP A 69 -4.00 -16.24 -4.72
C ASP A 69 -5.29 -15.51 -4.30
N VAL A 70 -5.38 -14.21 -4.61
CA VAL A 70 -6.53 -13.39 -4.24
C VAL A 70 -7.73 -13.75 -5.12
N ARG A 71 -8.80 -14.24 -4.51
CA ARG A 71 -10.05 -14.60 -5.19
C ARG A 71 -11.23 -13.73 -4.80
N ARG A 72 -11.03 -12.84 -3.82
CA ARG A 72 -12.06 -11.96 -3.28
C ARG A 72 -11.41 -10.70 -2.72
N LEU A 73 -12.08 -9.56 -2.95
CA LEU A 73 -11.78 -8.30 -2.27
C LEU A 73 -13.07 -7.71 -1.70
N ASP A 74 -13.01 -7.25 -0.46
CA ASP A 74 -14.13 -6.59 0.20
C ASP A 74 -14.04 -5.08 0.07
N ALA A 75 -12.83 -4.54 -0.13
CA ALA A 75 -12.59 -3.13 -0.46
C ALA A 75 -11.21 -2.93 -1.10
N VAL A 76 -11.05 -1.77 -1.74
CA VAL A 76 -9.76 -1.17 -2.09
C VAL A 76 -9.67 0.19 -1.40
N LEU A 77 -8.51 0.49 -0.79
CA LEU A 77 -8.20 1.80 -0.22
C LEU A 77 -7.07 2.42 -1.06
N TYR A 78 -7.18 3.70 -1.39
CA TYR A 78 -6.15 4.40 -2.13
C TYR A 78 -5.39 5.36 -1.22
N THR A 79 -4.08 5.37 -1.35
CA THR A 79 -3.19 6.29 -0.63
C THR A 79 -3.16 7.66 -1.29
N HIS A 80 -3.02 7.71 -2.61
CA HIS A 80 -2.98 8.93 -3.42
C HIS A 80 -3.12 8.62 -4.93
N GLU A 81 -3.12 9.66 -5.78
CA GLU A 81 -3.47 9.56 -7.20
C GLU A 81 -2.31 9.29 -8.17
N HIS A 82 -1.09 9.01 -7.72
CA HIS A 82 0.02 8.71 -8.62
C HIS A 82 -0.19 7.44 -9.43
N ALA A 83 0.38 7.41 -10.62
CA ALA A 83 0.16 6.36 -11.61
C ALA A 83 0.54 4.96 -11.11
N ASP A 84 1.62 4.85 -10.38
CA ASP A 84 2.12 3.62 -9.79
C ASP A 84 1.23 3.05 -8.66
N HIS A 85 0.27 3.86 -8.17
CA HIS A 85 -0.73 3.44 -7.17
C HIS A 85 -2.12 3.18 -7.76
N ILE A 86 -2.46 3.71 -8.95
CA ILE A 86 -3.84 3.65 -9.44
C ILE A 86 -4.01 2.98 -10.81
N HIS A 87 -2.95 2.77 -11.61
CA HIS A 87 -3.11 2.37 -13.02
C HIS A 87 -3.47 0.89 -13.25
N GLY A 88 -3.47 0.04 -12.24
CA GLY A 88 -3.96 -1.34 -12.33
C GLY A 88 -5.45 -1.50 -11.99
N ILE A 89 -6.20 -0.41 -11.83
CA ILE A 89 -7.58 -0.41 -11.37
C ILE A 89 -8.53 -1.32 -12.18
N ASP A 90 -8.31 -1.47 -13.49
CA ASP A 90 -9.16 -2.31 -14.34
C ASP A 90 -8.90 -3.82 -14.16
N ASP A 91 -7.74 -4.22 -13.59
CA ASP A 91 -7.45 -5.61 -13.23
C ASP A 91 -8.31 -6.13 -12.05
N LEU A 92 -9.11 -5.26 -11.42
CA LEU A 92 -10.16 -5.65 -10.47
C LEU A 92 -11.37 -6.30 -11.16
N ARG A 93 -11.57 -6.10 -12.46
CA ARG A 93 -12.73 -6.59 -13.22
C ARG A 93 -12.96 -8.09 -13.12
N PRO A 94 -11.95 -8.97 -13.24
CA PRO A 94 -12.14 -10.41 -13.09
C PRO A 94 -12.71 -10.80 -11.71
N LEU A 95 -12.28 -10.13 -10.65
CA LEU A 95 -12.80 -10.36 -9.29
C LEU A 95 -14.26 -9.91 -9.16
N VAL A 96 -14.63 -8.76 -9.76
CA VAL A 96 -16.02 -8.28 -9.77
C VAL A 96 -16.95 -9.27 -10.50
N ILE A 97 -16.49 -9.81 -11.62
CA ILE A 97 -17.23 -10.85 -12.38
C ILE A 97 -17.37 -12.11 -11.54
N LEU A 98 -16.30 -12.60 -10.91
CA LEU A 98 -16.30 -13.78 -10.05
C LEU A 98 -17.24 -13.61 -8.85
N MET A 99 -17.15 -12.48 -8.17
CA MET A 99 -17.93 -12.18 -6.97
C MET A 99 -19.37 -11.75 -7.28
N ARG A 100 -19.67 -11.38 -8.53
CA ARG A 100 -20.96 -10.82 -8.98
C ARG A 100 -21.42 -9.60 -8.18
N ARG A 101 -20.46 -8.80 -7.72
CA ARG A 101 -20.72 -7.55 -7.00
C ARG A 101 -19.62 -6.55 -7.27
N ARG A 102 -19.95 -5.26 -7.23
CA ARG A 102 -18.97 -4.17 -7.30
C ARG A 102 -18.08 -4.19 -6.06
N ILE A 103 -16.84 -3.73 -6.23
CA ILE A 103 -15.91 -3.56 -5.12
C ILE A 103 -16.02 -2.12 -4.63
N PRO A 104 -16.28 -1.88 -3.33
CA PRO A 104 -16.15 -0.56 -2.73
C PRO A 104 -14.71 -0.08 -2.79
N VAL A 105 -14.49 1.14 -3.28
CA VAL A 105 -13.18 1.77 -3.26
C VAL A 105 -13.23 3.05 -2.42
N TYR A 106 -12.21 3.25 -1.62
CA TYR A 106 -12.14 4.34 -0.66
C TYR A 106 -10.94 5.21 -1.00
N ALA A 107 -11.15 6.49 -1.14
CA ALA A 107 -10.13 7.49 -1.40
C ALA A 107 -10.51 8.83 -0.77
N ASP A 108 -9.55 9.72 -0.59
CA ASP A 108 -9.84 11.09 -0.27
C ASP A 108 -10.53 11.81 -1.46
N ARG A 109 -10.87 13.08 -1.29
CA ARG A 109 -11.60 13.83 -2.33
C ARG A 109 -10.76 14.00 -3.59
N VAL A 110 -9.48 14.38 -3.46
CA VAL A 110 -8.60 14.66 -4.60
C VAL A 110 -8.35 13.39 -5.40
N THR A 111 -7.94 12.33 -4.75
CA THR A 111 -7.72 11.01 -5.37
C THR A 111 -9.00 10.48 -6.02
N SER A 112 -10.18 10.67 -5.38
CA SER A 112 -11.48 10.27 -5.93
C SER A 112 -11.80 10.99 -7.24
N GLU A 113 -11.55 12.31 -7.30
CA GLU A 113 -11.76 13.12 -8.51
C GLU A 113 -10.85 12.66 -9.66
N VAL A 114 -9.57 12.39 -9.37
CA VAL A 114 -8.61 11.88 -10.36
C VAL A 114 -8.98 10.49 -10.84
N LEU A 115 -9.37 9.57 -9.95
CA LEU A 115 -9.83 8.24 -10.30
C LEU A 115 -11.06 8.28 -11.23
N GLN A 116 -12.04 9.13 -10.91
CA GLN A 116 -13.23 9.29 -11.75
C GLN A 116 -12.90 9.95 -13.10
N MET A 117 -11.98 10.90 -13.13
CA MET A 117 -11.56 11.55 -14.36
C MET A 117 -10.81 10.59 -15.29
N ARG A 118 -9.87 9.79 -14.76
CA ARG A 118 -9.04 8.87 -15.56
C ARG A 118 -9.72 7.56 -15.88
N PHE A 119 -10.52 7.02 -14.95
CA PHE A 119 -11.12 5.69 -14.99
C PHE A 119 -12.64 5.71 -14.77
N GLY A 120 -13.31 6.77 -15.23
CA GLY A 120 -14.75 6.98 -15.02
C GLY A 120 -15.62 5.78 -15.40
N TYR A 121 -15.21 5.02 -16.44
CA TYR A 121 -15.93 3.81 -16.88
C TYR A 121 -15.94 2.68 -15.84
N CYS A 122 -15.02 2.68 -14.88
CA CYS A 122 -15.04 1.74 -13.75
C CYS A 122 -16.16 2.06 -12.77
N PHE A 123 -16.59 3.32 -12.66
CA PHE A 123 -17.58 3.81 -11.69
C PHE A 123 -18.95 4.03 -12.28
N GLN A 124 -19.03 4.43 -13.56
CA GLN A 124 -20.26 4.69 -14.28
C GLN A 124 -20.15 4.17 -15.70
N ALA A 125 -21.15 3.38 -16.11
CA ALA A 125 -21.20 2.90 -17.49
C ALA A 125 -21.35 4.07 -18.46
N PRO A 126 -20.51 4.17 -19.51
CA PRO A 126 -20.72 5.14 -20.58
C PRO A 126 -22.09 4.91 -21.25
N ALA A 127 -22.69 5.97 -21.76
CA ALA A 127 -23.97 5.89 -22.47
C ALA A 127 -23.88 4.88 -23.64
N GLY A 128 -24.82 3.92 -23.70
CA GLY A 128 -24.84 2.85 -24.72
C GLY A 128 -23.85 1.71 -24.50
N SER A 129 -23.08 1.72 -23.40
CA SER A 129 -22.17 0.62 -23.06
C SER A 129 -22.91 -0.59 -22.54
N GLY A 130 -22.58 -1.80 -23.06
CA GLY A 130 -23.01 -3.08 -22.50
C GLY A 130 -22.17 -3.54 -21.28
N TYR A 131 -21.12 -2.79 -20.91
CA TYR A 131 -20.26 -3.14 -19.78
C TYR A 131 -20.70 -2.40 -18.51
N PRO A 132 -21.10 -3.12 -17.44
CA PRO A 132 -21.49 -2.49 -16.18
C PRO A 132 -20.25 -1.92 -15.46
N PRO A 133 -20.44 -0.89 -14.64
CA PRO A 133 -19.38 -0.39 -13.75
C PRO A 133 -18.99 -1.48 -12.73
N ILE A 134 -17.74 -1.43 -12.31
CA ILE A 134 -17.14 -2.47 -11.45
C ILE A 134 -16.85 -1.98 -10.03
N LEU A 135 -16.86 -0.67 -9.79
CA LEU A 135 -16.47 -0.06 -8.51
C LEU A 135 -17.57 0.86 -7.98
N ASP A 136 -17.58 1.00 -6.64
CA ASP A 136 -18.41 1.96 -5.93
C ASP A 136 -17.52 2.90 -5.10
N MET A 137 -17.50 4.20 -5.44
CA MET A 137 -16.67 5.19 -4.76
C MET A 137 -17.22 5.53 -3.37
N ARG A 138 -16.32 5.58 -2.39
CA ARG A 138 -16.55 6.05 -1.02
C ARG A 138 -15.45 7.01 -0.60
N HIS A 139 -15.79 8.05 0.17
CA HIS A 139 -14.83 9.07 0.56
C HIS A 139 -14.23 8.79 1.94
N LEU A 140 -12.89 8.92 2.02
CA LEU A 140 -12.13 8.91 3.26
C LEU A 140 -11.97 10.33 3.81
N LYS A 141 -11.86 10.40 5.13
CA LYS A 141 -11.39 11.58 5.85
C LYS A 141 -10.31 11.13 6.82
N HIS A 142 -9.16 11.80 6.82
CA HIS A 142 -8.09 11.48 7.76
C HIS A 142 -8.60 11.51 9.21
N GLY A 143 -8.11 10.61 10.04
CA GLY A 143 -8.54 10.43 11.42
C GLY A 143 -9.91 9.77 11.62
N VAL A 144 -10.70 9.57 10.55
CA VAL A 144 -12.02 8.92 10.65
C VAL A 144 -11.92 7.47 10.19
N PRO A 145 -12.17 6.49 11.06
CA PRO A 145 -12.07 5.07 10.71
C PRO A 145 -13.04 4.69 9.58
N ALA A 146 -12.52 3.96 8.58
CA ALA A 146 -13.33 3.23 7.61
C ALA A 146 -13.46 1.78 8.07
N VAL A 147 -14.69 1.28 8.24
CA VAL A 147 -14.97 -0.09 8.66
C VAL A 147 -15.42 -0.89 7.45
N ILE A 148 -14.60 -1.86 7.05
CA ILE A 148 -14.86 -2.76 5.93
C ILE A 148 -15.42 -4.07 6.48
N SER A 149 -16.67 -4.38 6.15
CA SER A 149 -17.35 -5.62 6.53
C SER A 149 -17.05 -6.75 5.55
N GLY A 150 -16.79 -7.95 6.06
CA GLY A 150 -16.58 -9.16 5.25
C GLY A 150 -16.71 -10.43 6.11
N PRO A 151 -16.52 -11.62 5.50
CA PRO A 151 -16.73 -12.90 6.16
C PRO A 151 -15.82 -13.16 7.37
N GLY A 152 -14.62 -12.58 7.37
CA GLY A 152 -13.65 -12.71 8.47
C GLY A 152 -13.92 -11.79 9.66
N GLY A 153 -14.99 -10.97 9.60
CA GLY A 153 -15.27 -9.89 10.54
C GLY A 153 -14.76 -8.53 10.03
N PRO A 154 -15.09 -7.44 10.72
CA PRO A 154 -14.76 -6.09 10.25
C PRO A 154 -13.26 -5.84 10.27
N VAL A 155 -12.74 -5.21 9.22
CA VAL A 155 -11.41 -4.59 9.18
C VAL A 155 -11.60 -3.10 9.34
N GLU A 156 -11.00 -2.53 10.37
CA GLU A 156 -10.97 -1.09 10.61
C GLU A 156 -9.67 -0.51 10.06
N ALA A 157 -9.79 0.46 9.16
CA ALA A 157 -8.69 1.22 8.60
C ALA A 157 -8.79 2.68 9.05
N VAL A 158 -7.83 3.17 9.79
CA VAL A 158 -7.75 4.58 10.19
C VAL A 158 -6.78 5.31 9.27
N PRO A 159 -7.29 6.15 8.34
CA PRO A 159 -6.42 6.94 7.48
C PRO A 159 -5.77 8.08 8.26
N PHE A 160 -4.49 8.32 8.05
CA PHE A 160 -3.76 9.47 8.58
C PHE A 160 -3.05 10.21 7.46
N ARG A 161 -2.88 11.52 7.65
CA ARG A 161 -2.32 12.41 6.64
C ARG A 161 -0.81 12.28 6.55
N MET A 162 -0.30 12.28 5.33
CA MET A 162 1.13 12.37 5.00
C MET A 162 1.34 13.46 3.95
N ILE A 163 2.54 14.02 3.90
CA ILE A 163 2.96 14.92 2.82
C ILE A 163 3.87 14.13 1.88
N HIS A 164 3.57 14.19 0.60
CA HIS A 164 4.34 13.55 -0.46
C HIS A 164 4.70 14.58 -1.54
N GLY A 165 5.79 15.32 -1.29
CA GLY A 165 6.14 16.49 -2.10
C GLY A 165 5.07 17.57 -2.06
N ASP A 166 4.46 17.86 -3.22
CA ASP A 166 3.45 18.90 -3.38
C ASP A 166 2.01 18.41 -3.14
N ILE A 167 1.82 17.12 -2.85
CA ILE A 167 0.51 16.52 -2.61
C ILE A 167 0.37 15.95 -1.20
N GLU A 168 -0.87 15.76 -0.78
CA GLU A 168 -1.21 14.97 0.39
C GLU A 168 -1.39 13.51 0.00
N ALA A 169 -0.91 12.60 0.84
CA ALA A 169 -1.16 11.17 0.72
C ALA A 169 -1.74 10.63 2.03
N LEU A 170 -2.39 9.48 1.97
CA LEU A 170 -2.92 8.78 3.14
C LEU A 170 -2.03 7.59 3.51
N GLY A 171 -1.63 7.53 4.77
CA GLY A 171 -1.23 6.30 5.41
C GLY A 171 -2.43 5.62 6.07
N PHE A 172 -2.33 4.33 6.36
CA PHE A 172 -3.39 3.58 7.00
C PHE A 172 -2.90 2.83 8.23
N ARG A 173 -3.68 2.94 9.33
CA ARG A 173 -3.47 2.13 10.52
C ARG A 173 -4.55 1.04 10.62
N PHE A 174 -4.12 -0.19 10.88
CA PHE A 174 -4.92 -1.38 11.13
C PHE A 174 -4.57 -1.94 12.51
N GLY A 175 -5.33 -1.56 13.54
CA GLY A 175 -5.02 -1.92 14.92
C GLY A 175 -3.62 -1.42 15.34
N LYS A 176 -2.65 -2.33 15.45
CA LYS A 176 -1.26 -2.01 15.84
C LYS A 176 -0.25 -2.06 14.67
N ILE A 177 -0.72 -2.12 13.44
CA ILE A 177 0.11 -2.06 12.23
C ILE A 177 -0.22 -0.78 11.48
N ALA A 178 0.79 -0.04 11.02
CA ALA A 178 0.63 1.13 10.15
C ALA A 178 1.42 0.96 8.86
N TYR A 179 0.86 1.47 7.75
CA TYR A 179 1.44 1.48 6.41
C TYR A 179 1.50 2.90 5.87
N ALA A 180 2.69 3.36 5.53
CA ALA A 180 3.00 4.72 5.08
C ALA A 180 3.99 4.64 3.89
N PRO A 181 3.50 4.36 2.65
CA PRO A 181 4.36 4.00 1.52
C PRO A 181 5.09 5.15 0.85
N ASP A 182 4.47 6.34 0.79
CA ASP A 182 4.98 7.50 0.04
C ASP A 182 4.87 8.75 0.90
N VAL A 183 5.99 9.16 1.48
CA VAL A 183 6.00 10.26 2.44
C VAL A 183 7.35 11.01 2.44
N SER A 184 7.30 12.34 2.35
CA SER A 184 8.46 13.22 2.52
C SER A 184 8.41 14.01 3.83
N ALA A 185 7.22 14.13 4.44
CA ALA A 185 7.05 14.72 5.76
C ALA A 185 5.79 14.18 6.45
N MET A 186 5.89 14.00 7.75
CA MET A 186 4.79 13.56 8.60
C MET A 186 4.25 14.75 9.39
N PRO A 187 2.99 15.21 9.15
CA PRO A 187 2.37 16.28 9.94
C PRO A 187 2.27 15.89 11.41
N GLU A 188 2.36 16.88 12.29
CA GLU A 188 2.40 16.64 13.75
C GLU A 188 1.15 15.89 14.25
N GLU A 189 -0.03 16.24 13.73
CA GLU A 189 -1.29 15.58 14.07
C GLU A 189 -1.31 14.08 13.71
N SER A 190 -0.50 13.63 12.74
CA SER A 190 -0.45 12.24 12.30
C SER A 190 0.32 11.34 13.27
N PHE A 191 1.23 11.88 14.07
CA PHE A 191 1.98 11.09 15.05
C PHE A 191 1.07 10.45 16.11
N GLY A 192 -0.03 11.11 16.49
CA GLY A 192 -1.03 10.53 17.41
C GLY A 192 -1.65 9.22 16.89
N HIS A 193 -1.76 9.06 15.56
CA HIS A 193 -2.22 7.82 14.95
C HIS A 193 -1.16 6.71 14.91
N LEU A 194 0.10 7.04 15.21
CA LEU A 194 1.24 6.12 15.13
C LEU A 194 1.75 5.68 16.51
N GLU A 195 1.08 6.07 17.58
CA GLU A 195 1.46 5.66 18.93
C GLU A 195 1.14 4.19 19.21
N GLY A 196 2.04 3.50 19.93
CA GLY A 196 1.84 2.14 20.41
C GLY A 196 1.78 1.07 19.31
N LEU A 197 2.43 1.30 18.16
CA LEU A 197 2.49 0.34 17.07
C LEU A 197 3.34 -0.88 17.44
N ASP A 198 2.88 -2.05 17.02
CA ASP A 198 3.70 -3.25 16.97
C ASP A 198 4.56 -3.24 15.69
N VAL A 199 4.00 -2.81 14.55
CA VAL A 199 4.71 -2.73 13.27
C VAL A 199 4.43 -1.41 12.56
N LEU A 200 5.49 -0.78 12.05
CA LEU A 200 5.41 0.37 11.13
C LEU A 200 6.06 -0.03 9.80
N ILE A 201 5.32 0.08 8.70
CA ILE A 201 5.84 -0.04 7.33
C ILE A 201 5.95 1.37 6.78
N LEU A 202 7.18 1.82 6.47
CA LEU A 202 7.48 3.22 6.19
C LEU A 202 8.31 3.37 4.92
N ASP A 203 8.01 4.40 4.14
CA ASP A 203 8.82 4.86 2.99
C ASP A 203 10.30 5.05 3.35
N ALA A 204 11.19 4.53 2.52
CA ALA A 204 12.62 4.79 2.56
C ALA A 204 13.22 4.61 1.16
N LEU A 205 13.00 5.61 0.29
CA LEU A 205 13.25 5.47 -1.14
C LEU A 205 14.69 5.08 -1.46
N ARG A 206 15.67 5.80 -0.89
CA ARG A 206 17.10 5.68 -1.22
C ARG A 206 18.00 6.27 -0.10
N TYR A 207 19.32 6.11 -0.22
CA TYR A 207 20.24 6.70 0.76
C TYR A 207 20.29 8.24 0.72
N THR A 208 20.24 8.82 -0.49
CA THR A 208 20.31 10.28 -0.66
C THR A 208 18.93 10.93 -0.52
N PRO A 209 18.82 12.15 0.01
CA PRO A 209 17.55 12.87 0.13
C PRO A 209 16.79 12.99 -1.20
N HIS A 210 15.47 12.97 -1.11
CA HIS A 210 14.55 13.13 -2.23
C HIS A 210 13.45 14.16 -1.89
N PRO A 211 13.00 15.01 -2.82
CA PRO A 211 12.02 16.05 -2.50
C PRO A 211 10.63 15.51 -2.11
N THR A 212 10.28 14.29 -2.52
CA THR A 212 8.93 13.73 -2.31
C THR A 212 8.91 12.47 -1.45
N HIS A 213 10.06 11.92 -1.05
CA HIS A 213 10.16 10.70 -0.26
C HIS A 213 11.21 10.82 0.84
N PHE A 214 11.05 10.04 1.89
CA PHE A 214 12.12 9.89 2.87
C PHE A 214 13.33 9.16 2.28
N SER A 215 14.51 9.64 2.62
CA SER A 215 15.73 8.84 2.56
C SER A 215 15.75 7.83 3.70
N VAL A 216 16.66 6.84 3.64
CA VAL A 216 16.86 5.89 4.74
C VAL A 216 17.10 6.60 6.07
N SER A 217 17.94 7.65 6.09
CA SER A 217 18.26 8.40 7.32
C SER A 217 17.04 9.15 7.87
N GLU A 218 16.21 9.75 7.03
CA GLU A 218 14.98 10.44 7.46
C GLU A 218 13.93 9.44 7.97
N ALA A 219 13.78 8.30 7.31
CA ALA A 219 12.92 7.22 7.79
C ALA A 219 13.37 6.71 9.18
N LEU A 220 14.66 6.52 9.39
CA LEU A 220 15.21 6.12 10.70
C LEU A 220 14.92 7.16 11.79
N ALA A 221 15.01 8.46 11.50
CA ALA A 221 14.66 9.51 12.45
C ALA A 221 13.18 9.49 12.85
N VAL A 222 12.27 9.21 11.89
CA VAL A 222 10.84 9.05 12.16
C VAL A 222 10.57 7.79 12.99
N ILE A 223 11.23 6.68 12.68
CA ILE A 223 11.12 5.42 13.46
C ILE A 223 11.59 5.63 14.90
N GLU A 224 12.70 6.34 15.12
CA GLU A 224 13.22 6.66 16.47
C GLU A 224 12.22 7.51 17.27
N ARG A 225 11.47 8.39 16.61
CA ARG A 225 10.40 9.16 17.26
C ARG A 225 9.18 8.32 17.63
N ILE A 226 8.71 7.46 16.71
CA ILE A 226 7.48 6.66 16.87
C ILE A 226 7.73 5.47 17.81
N LYS A 227 8.92 4.85 17.75
CA LYS A 227 9.34 3.67 18.54
C LYS A 227 8.40 2.46 18.39
N PRO A 228 8.09 2.03 17.16
CA PRO A 228 7.37 0.78 16.97
C PRO A 228 8.23 -0.40 17.47
N LYS A 229 7.61 -1.53 17.79
CA LYS A 229 8.38 -2.75 18.16
C LYS A 229 9.19 -3.31 17.00
N ARG A 230 8.71 -3.13 15.76
CA ARG A 230 9.35 -3.53 14.51
C ARG A 230 9.06 -2.49 13.43
N ALA A 231 10.05 -2.16 12.61
CA ALA A 231 9.86 -1.30 11.45
C ALA A 231 10.30 -2.01 10.17
N ILE A 232 9.59 -1.76 9.07
CA ILE A 232 9.85 -2.34 7.76
C ILE A 232 9.95 -1.19 6.75
N LEU A 233 11.09 -1.08 6.08
CA LEU A 233 11.30 -0.05 5.06
C LEU A 233 10.73 -0.52 3.72
N THR A 234 9.90 0.32 3.09
CA THR A 234 9.26 0.05 1.79
C THR A 234 9.61 1.13 0.77
N ASN A 235 9.07 1.05 -0.45
CA ASN A 235 9.31 1.98 -1.55
C ASN A 235 10.78 2.02 -2.03
N LEU A 236 11.43 0.87 -1.97
CA LEU A 236 12.88 0.73 -2.12
C LEU A 236 13.32 0.86 -3.58
N HIS A 237 14.26 1.77 -3.84
CA HIS A 237 14.86 2.02 -5.14
C HIS A 237 16.00 1.03 -5.47
N THR A 238 16.52 1.07 -6.69
CA THR A 238 17.65 0.25 -7.16
C THR A 238 18.98 0.50 -6.45
N ASP A 239 19.10 1.52 -5.62
CA ASP A 239 20.30 1.82 -4.80
C ASP A 239 20.38 0.90 -3.57
N LEU A 240 19.24 0.34 -3.15
CA LEU A 240 19.08 -0.36 -1.87
C LEU A 240 19.05 -1.87 -2.09
N ASP A 241 20.26 -2.49 -2.20
CA ASP A 241 20.37 -3.94 -2.19
C ASP A 241 19.85 -4.52 -0.86
N TYR A 242 19.05 -5.57 -0.92
CA TYR A 242 18.35 -6.13 0.24
C TYR A 242 19.31 -6.56 1.37
N GLU A 243 20.33 -7.36 1.05
CA GLU A 243 21.23 -7.88 2.07
C GLU A 243 22.19 -6.83 2.60
N THR A 244 22.56 -5.86 1.78
CA THR A 244 23.38 -4.72 2.21
C THR A 244 22.57 -3.84 3.17
N LEU A 245 21.39 -3.43 2.78
CA LEU A 245 20.51 -2.61 3.63
C LEU A 245 20.16 -3.33 4.93
N ARG A 246 19.85 -4.63 4.89
CA ARG A 246 19.55 -5.44 6.08
C ARG A 246 20.69 -5.47 7.09
N ARG A 247 21.95 -5.46 6.64
CA ARG A 247 23.13 -5.43 7.52
C ARG A 247 23.42 -4.06 8.12
N GLU A 248 23.03 -3.00 7.41
CA GLU A 248 23.27 -1.61 7.83
C GLU A 248 22.20 -1.09 8.80
N LEU A 249 21.00 -1.66 8.75
CA LEU A 249 19.87 -1.21 9.57
C LEU A 249 20.04 -1.62 11.05
N PRO A 250 19.60 -0.75 11.98
CA PRO A 250 19.56 -1.07 13.40
C PRO A 250 18.67 -2.29 13.71
N PRO A 251 18.90 -2.99 14.85
CA PRO A 251 18.03 -4.08 15.29
C PRO A 251 16.55 -3.66 15.36
N GLY A 252 15.65 -4.53 14.89
CA GLY A 252 14.21 -4.27 14.85
C GLY A 252 13.74 -3.50 13.60
N ILE A 253 14.66 -3.13 12.72
CA ILE A 253 14.36 -2.48 11.43
C ILE A 253 14.87 -3.37 10.30
N GLU A 254 14.06 -3.60 9.27
CA GLU A 254 14.40 -4.46 8.14
C GLU A 254 13.84 -3.93 6.81
N PRO A 255 14.45 -4.28 5.66
CA PRO A 255 13.87 -3.95 4.37
C PRO A 255 12.72 -4.88 4.04
N ALA A 256 11.70 -4.36 3.36
CA ALA A 256 10.61 -5.15 2.78
C ALA A 256 11.10 -6.00 1.60
N TYR A 257 10.32 -7.03 1.28
CA TYR A 257 10.37 -7.77 0.02
C TYR A 257 8.96 -8.20 -0.38
N ASP A 258 8.74 -8.41 -1.67
CA ASP A 258 7.45 -8.86 -2.19
C ASP A 258 7.09 -10.24 -1.62
N GLY A 259 5.88 -10.36 -1.08
CA GLY A 259 5.41 -11.56 -0.39
C GLY A 259 5.68 -11.62 1.12
N LEU A 260 6.34 -10.60 1.71
CA LEU A 260 6.53 -10.54 3.17
C LEU A 260 5.18 -10.48 3.90
N GLN A 261 4.96 -11.42 4.82
CA GLN A 261 3.76 -11.48 5.64
C GLN A 261 4.04 -10.98 7.07
N ILE A 262 3.11 -10.20 7.58
CA ILE A 262 3.14 -9.59 8.90
C ILE A 262 1.84 -9.97 9.61
N GLU A 263 1.94 -10.63 10.74
CA GLU A 263 0.77 -10.98 11.56
C GLU A 263 0.59 -9.94 12.67
N GLY A 264 -0.66 -9.55 12.88
CA GLY A 264 -1.11 -8.69 13.97
C GLY A 264 -2.08 -9.40 14.89
N PRO A 265 -2.25 -8.90 16.11
CA PRO A 265 -3.19 -9.45 17.07
C PRO A 265 -4.65 -9.31 16.65
#